data_55971c28b7cd9c94e17d630fc5bb5dcc
#
_entry.id   55971c28b7cd9c94e17d630fc5bb5dcc
#
_cell.length_a   1.000
_cell.length_b   1.000
_cell.length_c   1.000
_cell.angle_alpha   90.00
_cell.angle_beta   90.00
_cell.angle_gamma   90.00
#
_symmetry.space_group_name_H-M   'P 1'
#
loop_
_entity.id
_entity.type
_entity.pdbx_description
1 polymer ?
#
loop_
_entity_poly.entity_id
_entity_poly.type
_entity_poly.pdbx_seq_one_letter_code
_entity_poly.pdbx_strand_id
1 'polypeptide(L)'
;MRFTMMAVTGLLCVGAFMAGSTVDTQEPSRLGVVWTSGDRDVALKMVFMYTLNAKRQGWFDEVRLVVWGPSAHLLTIDDELQAEVAQMRDEGVELVACKACADSYGVSANLEALGVEVKYMGQPLTDMLQGNWKVVTF
;
A
#
# COMPACT_ATOMS: atom_id res chain seq x y z
N MET A 1 -87.49 12.46 -2.32
CA MET A 1 -86.36 11.72 -2.82
C MET A 1 -85.05 12.37 -2.32
N ARG A 2 -84.40 11.81 -1.33
CA ARG A 2 -83.22 12.36 -0.73
C ARG A 2 -81.96 11.57 -1.27
N PHE A 3 -81.12 12.24 -2.02
CA PHE A 3 -79.87 11.68 -2.47
C PHE A 3 -78.83 11.97 -1.41
N THR A 4 -78.29 10.89 -0.81
CA THR A 4 -77.24 10.96 0.16
C THR A 4 -75.89 10.85 -0.59
N MET A 5 -75.08 11.90 -0.51
CA MET A 5 -73.76 11.95 -1.10
C MET A 5 -72.78 11.32 -0.13
N MET A 6 -72.18 10.18 -0.51
CA MET A 6 -71.10 9.53 0.22
C MET A 6 -69.73 10.16 -0.17
N ALA A 7 -69.07 10.82 0.77
CA ALA A 7 -67.74 11.31 0.61
C ALA A 7 -66.73 10.16 0.83
N VAL A 8 -65.97 9.86 -0.20
CA VAL A 8 -64.85 8.91 -0.11
C VAL A 8 -63.60 9.70 0.26
N THR A 9 -63.15 9.54 1.48
CA THR A 9 -61.89 10.14 1.96
C THR A 9 -60.70 9.23 1.55
N GLY A 10 -59.99 9.66 0.50
CA GLY A 10 -58.75 8.99 0.07
C GLY A 10 -57.60 9.32 0.99
N LEU A 11 -57.06 8.30 1.69
CA LEU A 11 -55.87 8.39 2.52
C LEU A 11 -54.62 8.27 1.62
N LEU A 12 -53.92 9.39 1.38
CA LEU A 12 -52.63 9.39 0.69
C LEU A 12 -51.54 8.88 1.67
N CYS A 13 -51.09 7.65 1.47
CA CYS A 13 -49.87 7.17 2.11
C CYS A 13 -48.66 7.76 1.37
N VAL A 14 -48.03 8.80 1.96
CA VAL A 14 -46.71 9.28 1.52
C VAL A 14 -45.68 8.32 2.07
N GLY A 15 -45.25 7.37 1.24
CA GLY A 15 -44.10 6.51 1.52
C GLY A 15 -42.81 7.33 1.43
N ALA A 16 -42.19 7.64 2.57
CA ALA A 16 -40.87 8.21 2.62
C ALA A 16 -39.85 7.15 2.15
N PHE A 17 -39.37 7.28 0.92
CA PHE A 17 -38.27 6.49 0.40
C PHE A 17 -36.96 6.98 1.08
N MET A 18 -36.53 6.33 2.13
CA MET A 18 -35.21 6.52 2.71
C MET A 18 -34.18 5.94 1.72
N ALA A 19 -33.59 6.80 0.88
CA ALA A 19 -32.43 6.46 0.10
C ALA A 19 -31.27 6.26 1.09
N GLY A 20 -31.05 5.02 1.51
CA GLY A 20 -29.86 4.62 2.24
C GLY A 20 -28.65 4.82 1.33
N SER A 21 -27.87 5.87 1.57
CA SER A 21 -26.55 6.00 0.96
C SER A 21 -25.69 4.86 1.50
N THR A 22 -25.54 3.79 0.73
CA THR A 22 -24.50 2.78 0.98
C THR A 22 -23.18 3.49 0.74
N VAL A 23 -22.48 3.82 1.81
CA VAL A 23 -21.06 4.21 1.73
C VAL A 23 -20.36 2.95 1.23
N ASP A 24 -20.00 2.95 -0.05
CA ASP A 24 -19.16 1.93 -0.64
C ASP A 24 -17.75 2.10 -0.01
N THR A 25 -17.49 1.40 1.07
CA THR A 25 -16.17 1.32 1.70
C THR A 25 -15.31 0.40 0.86
N GLN A 26 -14.86 0.92 -0.29
CA GLN A 26 -13.89 0.22 -1.12
C GLN A 26 -12.63 0.00 -0.30
N GLU A 27 -12.19 -1.26 -0.18
CA GLU A 27 -10.93 -1.60 0.48
C GLU A 27 -9.76 -0.85 -0.21
N PRO A 28 -8.79 -0.31 0.57
CA PRO A 28 -7.67 0.42 -0.01
C PRO A 28 -6.90 -0.47 -0.99
N SER A 29 -6.54 0.10 -2.13
CA SER A 29 -5.68 -0.54 -3.10
C SER A 29 -4.23 -0.54 -2.59
N ARG A 30 -3.55 -1.71 -2.61
CA ARG A 30 -2.25 -1.90 -1.97
C ARG A 30 -1.23 -2.45 -2.94
N LEU A 31 -0.04 -1.84 -2.96
CA LEU A 31 1.12 -2.29 -3.74
C LEU A 31 2.28 -2.65 -2.84
N GLY A 32 2.79 -3.88 -2.98
CA GLY A 32 4.06 -4.32 -2.43
C GLY A 32 5.10 -4.44 -3.54
N VAL A 33 6.19 -3.71 -3.44
CA VAL A 33 7.34 -3.81 -4.34
C VAL A 33 8.44 -4.55 -3.61
N VAL A 34 8.76 -5.76 -4.04
CA VAL A 34 9.84 -6.57 -3.46
C VAL A 34 11.11 -6.35 -4.26
N TRP A 35 12.07 -5.69 -3.64
CA TRP A 35 13.37 -5.41 -4.24
C TRP A 35 14.40 -6.43 -3.78
N THR A 36 14.82 -7.29 -4.70
CA THR A 36 15.78 -8.38 -4.43
C THR A 36 17.14 -8.16 -5.06
N SER A 37 17.19 -7.39 -6.15
CA SER A 37 18.39 -7.20 -6.96
C SER A 37 19.47 -6.43 -6.23
N GLY A 38 20.71 -6.91 -6.33
CA GLY A 38 21.93 -6.17 -5.95
C GLY A 38 22.46 -5.27 -7.08
N ASP A 39 21.72 -5.11 -8.17
CA ASP A 39 22.10 -4.25 -9.28
C ASP A 39 21.56 -2.83 -9.07
N ARG A 40 22.47 -1.85 -9.12
CA ARG A 40 22.17 -0.44 -8.91
C ARG A 40 21.24 0.16 -9.97
N ASP A 41 21.42 -0.23 -11.22
CA ASP A 41 20.58 0.27 -12.32
C ASP A 41 19.15 -0.28 -12.21
N VAL A 42 18.99 -1.54 -11.80
CA VAL A 42 17.68 -2.10 -11.49
C VAL A 42 17.01 -1.33 -10.35
N ALA A 43 17.76 -1.00 -9.29
CA ALA A 43 17.24 -0.21 -8.19
C ALA A 43 16.69 1.14 -8.67
N LEU A 44 17.51 1.94 -9.34
CA LEU A 44 17.16 3.30 -9.77
C LEU A 44 16.12 3.33 -10.89
N LYS A 45 16.30 2.51 -11.92
CA LYS A 45 15.53 2.61 -13.16
C LYS A 45 14.23 1.78 -13.15
N MET A 46 14.11 0.82 -12.26
CA MET A 46 12.92 -0.03 -12.16
C MET A 46 12.24 0.13 -10.80
N VAL A 47 12.91 -0.26 -9.73
CA VAL A 47 12.32 -0.35 -8.40
C VAL A 47 11.88 1.01 -7.89
N PHE A 48 12.81 1.96 -7.78
CA PHE A 48 12.56 3.25 -7.14
C PHE A 48 11.67 4.14 -8.00
N MET A 49 11.95 4.18 -9.30
CA MET A 49 11.13 4.95 -10.24
C MET A 49 9.67 4.49 -10.22
N TYR A 50 9.41 3.18 -10.22
CA TYR A 50 8.05 2.67 -10.19
C TYR A 50 7.39 2.90 -8.81
N THR A 51 8.09 2.57 -7.72
CA THR A 51 7.59 2.71 -6.35
C THR A 51 7.19 4.15 -6.03
N LEU A 52 8.09 5.10 -6.32
CA LEU A 52 7.86 6.52 -6.05
C LEU A 52 6.71 7.08 -6.88
N ASN A 53 6.66 6.75 -8.18
CA ASN A 53 5.56 7.18 -9.03
C ASN A 53 4.22 6.56 -8.63
N ALA A 54 4.19 5.29 -8.26
CA ALA A 54 2.97 4.63 -7.78
C ALA A 54 2.36 5.38 -6.59
N LYS A 55 3.22 5.88 -5.69
CA LYS A 55 2.78 6.68 -4.54
C LYS A 55 2.36 8.10 -4.95
N ARG A 56 3.21 8.82 -5.69
CA ARG A 56 2.97 10.22 -6.07
C ARG A 56 1.75 10.43 -6.96
N GLN A 57 1.53 9.50 -7.88
CA GLN A 57 0.39 9.57 -8.81
C GLN A 57 -0.91 9.01 -8.20
N GLY A 58 -0.85 8.49 -6.97
CA GLY A 58 -2.01 7.89 -6.33
C GLY A 58 -2.54 6.65 -7.05
N TRP A 59 -1.66 5.88 -7.73
CA TRP A 59 -2.07 4.64 -8.38
C TRP A 59 -2.49 3.57 -7.37
N PHE A 60 -1.95 3.66 -6.16
CA PHE A 60 -2.31 2.84 -5.02
C PHE A 60 -2.40 3.72 -3.77
N ASP A 61 -3.33 3.39 -2.89
CA ASP A 61 -3.53 4.09 -1.61
C ASP A 61 -2.37 3.83 -0.65
N GLU A 62 -1.92 2.58 -0.59
CA GLU A 62 -0.78 2.14 0.21
C GLU A 62 0.32 1.57 -0.70
N VAL A 63 1.55 2.01 -0.50
CA VAL A 63 2.73 1.51 -1.22
C VAL A 63 3.80 1.12 -0.21
N ARG A 64 4.28 -0.12 -0.32
CA ARG A 64 5.34 -0.68 0.53
C ARG A 64 6.52 -1.12 -0.33
N LEU A 65 7.72 -0.68 0.04
CA LEU A 65 8.98 -1.20 -0.49
C LEU A 65 9.54 -2.23 0.48
N VAL A 66 9.76 -3.45 -0.01
CA VAL A 66 10.34 -4.56 0.76
C VAL A 66 11.77 -4.81 0.28
N VAL A 67 12.74 -4.48 1.10
CA VAL A 67 14.16 -4.74 0.85
C VAL A 67 14.47 -6.18 1.24
N TRP A 68 14.88 -7.00 0.28
CA TRP A 68 15.05 -8.44 0.47
C TRP A 68 16.31 -8.98 -0.21
N GLY A 69 17.17 -9.69 0.53
CA GLY A 69 18.37 -10.31 -0.03
C GLY A 69 19.46 -9.30 -0.37
N PRO A 70 20.12 -9.39 -1.55
CA PRO A 70 21.24 -8.55 -1.93
C PRO A 70 20.96 -7.05 -1.91
N SER A 71 19.72 -6.62 -2.12
CA SER A 71 19.33 -5.22 -2.04
C SER A 71 19.60 -4.61 -0.65
N ALA A 72 19.53 -5.40 0.42
CA ALA A 72 19.80 -4.94 1.77
C ALA A 72 21.27 -4.46 1.92
N HIS A 73 22.20 -5.20 1.34
CA HIS A 73 23.61 -4.80 1.33
C HIS A 73 23.84 -3.59 0.42
N LEU A 74 23.30 -3.63 -0.81
CA LEU A 74 23.46 -2.53 -1.77
C LEU A 74 22.97 -1.20 -1.19
N LEU A 75 21.80 -1.17 -0.55
CA LEU A 75 21.24 0.05 0.04
C LEU A 75 22.17 0.68 1.08
N THR A 76 22.90 -0.13 1.86
CA THR A 76 23.74 0.41 2.93
C THR A 76 25.09 0.92 2.47
N ILE A 77 25.49 0.71 1.22
CA ILE A 77 26.78 1.14 0.66
C ILE A 77 26.67 2.19 -0.44
N ASP A 78 25.46 2.64 -0.79
CA ASP A 78 25.22 3.58 -1.88
C ASP A 78 24.41 4.78 -1.37
N ASP A 79 25.06 5.93 -1.28
CA ASP A 79 24.49 7.18 -0.74
C ASP A 79 23.31 7.72 -1.60
N GLU A 80 23.37 7.52 -2.92
CA GLU A 80 22.29 7.96 -3.82
C GLU A 80 21.02 7.12 -3.58
N LEU A 81 21.17 5.80 -3.45
CA LEU A 81 20.05 4.93 -3.12
C LEU A 81 19.45 5.25 -1.75
N GLN A 82 20.28 5.62 -0.77
CA GLN A 82 19.83 6.06 0.54
C GLN A 82 19.02 7.35 0.46
N ALA A 83 19.45 8.30 -0.36
CA ALA A 83 18.73 9.56 -0.55
C ALA A 83 17.36 9.32 -1.23
N GLU A 84 17.30 8.45 -2.23
CA GLU A 84 16.05 8.08 -2.91
C GLU A 84 15.08 7.36 -1.96
N VAL A 85 15.57 6.44 -1.13
CA VAL A 85 14.75 5.75 -0.12
C VAL A 85 14.23 6.73 0.94
N ALA A 86 15.05 7.70 1.38
CA ALA A 86 14.61 8.75 2.29
C ALA A 86 13.47 9.59 1.67
N GLN A 87 13.58 9.94 0.38
CA GLN A 87 12.51 10.64 -0.33
C GLN A 87 11.22 9.80 -0.40
N MET A 88 11.31 8.51 -0.69
CA MET A 88 10.14 7.62 -0.71
C MET A 88 9.44 7.59 0.66
N ARG A 89 10.21 7.52 1.75
CA ARG A 89 9.67 7.57 3.11
C ARG A 89 8.91 8.88 3.35
N ASP A 90 9.49 10.00 2.97
CA ASP A 90 8.90 11.33 3.16
C ASP A 90 7.62 11.52 2.33
N GLU A 91 7.50 10.81 1.20
CA GLU A 91 6.28 10.73 0.37
C GLU A 91 5.25 9.72 0.94
N GLY A 92 5.57 9.00 2.01
CA GLY A 92 4.66 8.06 2.65
C GLY A 92 4.69 6.63 2.08
N VAL A 93 5.78 6.22 1.45
CA VAL A 93 6.04 4.82 1.15
C VAL A 93 6.49 4.11 2.44
N GLU A 94 5.85 2.99 2.76
CA GLU A 94 6.28 2.15 3.88
C GLU A 94 7.55 1.38 3.51
N LEU A 95 8.59 1.53 4.31
CA LEU A 95 9.91 0.91 4.08
C LEU A 95 10.13 -0.23 5.08
N VAL A 96 10.25 -1.44 4.57
CA VAL A 96 10.52 -2.64 5.40
C VAL A 96 11.67 -3.45 4.82
N ALA A 97 12.43 -4.15 5.66
CA ALA A 97 13.51 -5.02 5.23
C ALA A 97 13.42 -6.39 5.91
N CYS A 98 13.84 -7.42 5.17
CA CYS A 98 13.94 -8.77 5.69
C CYS A 98 15.07 -8.88 6.71
N LYS A 99 14.72 -9.10 8.00
CA LYS A 99 15.70 -9.22 9.09
C LYS A 99 16.71 -10.36 8.87
N ALA A 100 16.27 -11.52 8.42
CA ALA A 100 17.17 -12.64 8.16
C ALA A 100 18.25 -12.28 7.11
N CYS A 101 17.87 -11.53 6.07
CA CYS A 101 18.80 -11.05 5.05
C CYS A 101 19.73 -9.97 5.63
N ALA A 102 19.16 -8.98 6.33
CA ALA A 102 19.92 -7.89 6.93
C ALA A 102 20.95 -8.40 7.95
N ASP A 103 20.58 -9.36 8.78
CA ASP A 103 21.48 -10.00 9.75
C ASP A 103 22.61 -10.78 9.04
N SER A 104 22.30 -11.49 7.94
CA SER A 104 23.30 -12.26 7.19
C SER A 104 24.38 -11.37 6.54
N TYR A 105 24.02 -10.14 6.19
CA TYR A 105 24.94 -9.12 5.69
C TYR A 105 25.54 -8.24 6.80
N GLY A 106 25.06 -8.36 8.04
CA GLY A 106 25.48 -7.53 9.17
C GLY A 106 25.04 -6.06 9.06
N VAL A 107 23.92 -5.77 8.38
CA VAL A 107 23.48 -4.41 8.03
C VAL A 107 22.17 -3.97 8.69
N SER A 108 21.62 -4.75 9.62
CA SER A 108 20.34 -4.44 10.27
C SER A 108 20.32 -3.04 10.89
N ALA A 109 21.35 -2.69 11.68
CA ALA A 109 21.43 -1.37 12.31
C ALA A 109 21.60 -0.23 11.29
N ASN A 110 22.27 -0.46 10.17
CA ASN A 110 22.40 0.53 9.11
C ASN A 110 21.05 0.81 8.43
N LEU A 111 20.26 -0.23 8.16
CA LEU A 111 18.93 -0.09 7.58
C LEU A 111 17.97 0.63 8.53
N GLU A 112 18.00 0.30 9.82
CA GLU A 112 17.20 0.99 10.84
C GLU A 112 17.56 2.47 10.93
N ALA A 113 18.85 2.82 10.84
CA ALA A 113 19.33 4.21 10.83
C ALA A 113 18.80 5.00 9.61
N LEU A 114 18.49 4.34 8.50
CA LEU A 114 17.86 4.93 7.31
C LEU A 114 16.33 5.06 7.44
N GLY A 115 15.76 4.62 8.55
CA GLY A 115 14.31 4.63 8.78
C GLY A 115 13.58 3.46 8.13
N VAL A 116 14.27 2.37 7.81
CA VAL A 116 13.69 1.13 7.29
C VAL A 116 13.36 0.22 8.47
N GLU A 117 12.12 -0.24 8.56
CA GLU A 117 11.72 -1.21 9.59
C GLU A 117 12.30 -2.58 9.28
N VAL A 118 13.17 -3.09 10.15
CA VAL A 118 13.82 -4.42 9.98
C VAL A 118 13.05 -5.46 10.78
N LYS A 119 12.41 -6.40 10.08
CA LYS A 119 11.63 -7.48 10.70
C LYS A 119 11.67 -8.76 9.86
N TYR A 120 11.29 -9.89 10.46
CA TYR A 120 11.13 -11.14 9.71
C TYR A 120 10.00 -11.02 8.71
N MET A 121 10.33 -11.05 7.41
CA MET A 121 9.38 -10.76 6.33
C MET A 121 8.69 -11.99 5.75
N GLY A 122 9.03 -13.21 6.17
CA GLY A 122 8.42 -14.43 5.63
C GLY A 122 6.89 -14.43 5.77
N GLN A 123 6.38 -14.29 7.00
CA GLN A 123 4.94 -14.23 7.23
C GLN A 123 4.31 -12.97 6.63
N PRO A 124 4.83 -11.74 6.84
CA PRO A 124 4.24 -10.55 6.22
C PRO A 124 4.16 -10.59 4.70
N LEU A 125 5.16 -11.15 4.00
CA LEU A 125 5.09 -11.33 2.55
C LEU A 125 4.03 -12.36 2.16
N THR A 126 3.92 -13.46 2.92
CA THR A 126 2.88 -14.46 2.70
C THR A 126 1.48 -13.85 2.86
N ASP A 127 1.28 -13.04 3.89
CA ASP A 127 0.01 -12.33 4.13
C ASP A 127 -0.32 -11.34 2.99
N MET A 128 0.68 -10.66 2.44
CA MET A 128 0.51 -9.81 1.27
C MET A 128 0.06 -10.62 0.05
N LEU A 129 0.72 -11.78 -0.21
CA LEU A 129 0.42 -12.64 -1.36
C LEU A 129 -0.96 -13.31 -1.26
N GLN A 130 -1.42 -13.62 -0.05
CA GLN A 130 -2.73 -14.23 0.21
C GLN A 130 -3.85 -13.20 0.37
N GLY A 131 -3.50 -11.95 0.64
CA GLY A 131 -4.43 -10.85 0.86
C GLY A 131 -4.74 -10.03 -0.40
N ASN A 132 -5.15 -8.79 -0.20
CA ASN A 132 -5.54 -7.86 -1.26
C ASN A 132 -4.39 -6.98 -1.78
N TRP A 133 -3.15 -7.35 -1.53
CA TRP A 133 -1.98 -6.65 -2.08
C TRP A 133 -1.70 -7.07 -3.52
N LYS A 134 -1.31 -6.12 -4.34
CA LYS A 134 -0.64 -6.40 -5.61
C LYS A 134 0.86 -6.44 -5.34
N VAL A 135 1.52 -7.54 -5.68
CA VAL A 135 2.95 -7.72 -5.38
C VAL A 135 3.73 -7.84 -6.68
N VAL A 136 4.76 -7.03 -6.82
CA VAL A 136 5.73 -7.09 -7.92
C VAL A 136 7.12 -7.26 -7.34
N THR A 137 7.96 -8.06 -8.01
CA THR A 137 9.35 -8.33 -7.59
C THR A 137 10.33 -7.95 -8.70
N PHE A 138 11.42 -7.30 -8.30
CA PHE A 138 12.55 -6.93 -9.17
C PHE A 138 13.87 -7.48 -8.63
#